data_fe34eb3d43caf48458ef53731ca2e165
#
_entry.id   fe34eb3d43caf48458ef53731ca2e165
#
_cell.length_a   1.000
_cell.length_b   1.000
_cell.length_c   1.000
_cell.angle_alpha   90.00
_cell.angle_beta   90.00
_cell.angle_gamma   90.00
#
_symmetry.space_group_name_H-M   'P 1'
#
loop_
_entity.id
_entity.type
_entity.pdbx_description
1 polymer ?
#
loop_
_entity_poly.entity_id
_entity_poly.type
_entity_poly.pdbx_seq_one_letter_code
_entity_poly.pdbx_strand_id
1 'polypeptide(L)'
;MKRVLFLFYLIICIKTYSQSQKLRGEWILDKIVQPDGKNLEINNSKYSFRLFYFINQDELVIYNQKFKAKFYNDKISLENRMFKYWFEDDYLVMQEGNEISLLLKEEDFIKKYPEFQPKIEVRNNDSLLVANQVIRPIFNHEKTFDDFIIPLMKQENSKDMDDLYFKIEYILTKDNKITNIKILDKRTPQYDTQFVQALMQAEKYFKNPYGVDMLVTEEKHFLKFSHDLNDKSEKDLYHIIGNGFEYYNNNQFEKAIENLSKLDKLQIKDNRFISRFRDGYIKLGISYLAVGKNEQACTSFRKAGDLTTFEVRNYLKDFCK
;
A
#
# COMPACT_ATOMS: atom_id res chain seq x y z
N MET A 1 16.25 51.95 13.87
CA MET A 1 16.31 51.05 12.69
C MET A 1 16.91 49.66 13.01
N LYS A 2 18.08 49.51 13.66
CA LYS A 2 18.65 48.16 13.93
C LYS A 2 17.75 47.21 14.75
N ARG A 3 17.01 47.70 15.74
CA ARG A 3 16.09 46.85 16.57
C ARG A 3 14.87 46.37 15.80
N VAL A 4 14.35 47.13 14.85
CA VAL A 4 13.20 46.74 14.02
C VAL A 4 13.62 45.66 13.00
N LEU A 5 14.83 45.78 12.43
CA LEU A 5 15.39 44.78 11.52
C LEU A 5 15.65 43.46 12.24
N PHE A 6 16.11 43.50 13.50
CA PHE A 6 16.32 42.27 14.30
C PHE A 6 15.01 41.55 14.65
N LEU A 7 13.97 42.31 14.98
CA LEU A 7 12.62 41.72 15.21
C LEU A 7 12.06 41.10 13.92
N PHE A 8 12.23 41.74 12.78
CA PHE A 8 11.80 41.21 11.48
C PHE A 8 12.56 39.92 11.12
N TYR A 9 13.84 39.85 11.40
CA TYR A 9 14.67 38.66 11.17
C TYR A 9 14.26 37.51 12.12
N LEU A 10 13.95 37.83 13.38
CA LEU A 10 13.47 36.85 14.36
C LEU A 10 12.11 36.27 13.97
N ILE A 11 11.17 37.08 13.47
CA ILE A 11 9.84 36.65 13.01
C ILE A 11 9.96 35.77 11.76
N ILE A 12 10.87 36.07 10.84
CA ILE A 12 11.13 35.23 9.65
C ILE A 12 11.74 33.91 10.07
N CYS A 13 12.69 33.89 10.98
CA CYS A 13 13.30 32.66 11.49
C CYS A 13 12.29 31.76 12.22
N ILE A 14 11.38 32.34 12.98
CA ILE A 14 10.32 31.60 13.69
C ILE A 14 9.33 30.99 12.69
N LYS A 15 8.93 31.70 11.64
CA LYS A 15 8.03 31.17 10.61
C LYS A 15 8.66 30.03 9.82
N THR A 16 9.93 30.15 9.42
CA THR A 16 10.63 29.11 8.68
C THR A 16 10.88 27.85 9.52
N TYR A 17 11.18 28.02 10.82
CA TYR A 17 11.32 26.91 11.76
C TYR A 17 10.01 26.17 11.99
N SER A 18 8.89 26.91 12.13
CA SER A 18 7.55 26.34 12.31
C SER A 18 7.08 25.55 11.10
N GLN A 19 7.32 26.03 9.87
CA GLN A 19 6.95 25.30 8.65
C GLN A 19 7.76 24.01 8.48
N SER A 20 9.06 24.02 8.83
CA SER A 20 9.87 22.81 8.76
C SER A 20 9.45 21.74 9.77
N GLN A 21 8.93 22.13 10.94
CA GLN A 21 8.36 21.19 11.91
C GLN A 21 7.04 20.57 11.44
N LYS A 22 6.14 21.39 10.86
CA LYS A 22 4.85 20.91 10.32
C LYS A 22 5.05 19.88 9.22
N LEU A 23 6.10 20.01 8.40
CA LEU A 23 6.42 19.12 7.29
C LEU A 23 6.85 17.72 7.75
N ARG A 24 7.46 17.59 8.94
CA ARG A 24 8.08 16.34 9.43
C ARG A 24 7.05 15.27 9.80
N GLY A 25 7.50 14.02 9.70
CA GLY A 25 6.76 12.83 10.11
C GLY A 25 6.17 12.07 8.94
N GLU A 26 5.26 11.18 9.22
CA GLU A 26 4.61 10.33 8.24
C GLU A 26 3.41 11.04 7.59
N TRP A 27 3.29 10.83 6.29
CA TRP A 27 2.22 11.33 5.44
C TRP A 27 1.69 10.21 4.55
N ILE A 28 0.39 10.11 4.42
CA ILE A 28 -0.29 9.10 3.62
C ILE A 28 -0.82 9.76 2.36
N LEU A 29 -0.45 9.21 1.20
CA LEU A 29 -0.98 9.68 -0.07
C LEU A 29 -2.49 9.40 -0.13
N ASP A 30 -3.27 10.44 -0.20
CA ASP A 30 -4.72 10.33 -0.39
C ASP A 30 -5.06 10.18 -1.87
N LYS A 31 -4.55 11.07 -2.71
CA LYS A 31 -4.89 11.12 -4.13
C LYS A 31 -3.77 11.82 -4.92
N ILE A 32 -3.60 11.42 -6.18
CA ILE A 32 -2.83 12.16 -7.18
C ILE A 32 -3.82 12.81 -8.14
N VAL A 33 -3.64 14.10 -8.39
CA VAL A 33 -4.49 14.87 -9.32
C VAL A 33 -3.63 15.60 -10.35
N GLN A 34 -4.27 16.05 -11.43
CA GLN A 34 -3.66 16.92 -12.43
C GLN A 34 -3.52 18.37 -11.90
N PRO A 35 -2.69 19.23 -12.51
CA PRO A 35 -2.52 20.63 -12.09
C PRO A 35 -3.79 21.48 -12.11
N ASP A 36 -4.80 21.10 -12.92
CA ASP A 36 -6.11 21.73 -12.95
C ASP A 36 -7.09 21.19 -11.90
N GLY A 37 -6.60 20.33 -10.99
CA GLY A 37 -7.39 19.71 -9.92
C GLY A 37 -8.23 18.50 -10.35
N LYS A 38 -8.20 18.13 -11.63
CA LYS A 38 -8.93 16.93 -12.09
C LYS A 38 -8.24 15.65 -11.66
N ASN A 39 -9.02 14.61 -11.47
CA ASN A 39 -8.47 13.27 -11.24
C ASN A 39 -7.61 12.84 -12.43
N LEU A 40 -6.68 11.92 -12.17
CA LEU A 40 -6.00 11.19 -13.24
C LEU A 40 -7.02 10.39 -14.05
N GLU A 41 -6.65 9.99 -15.26
CA GLU A 41 -7.46 9.06 -16.04
C GLU A 41 -7.63 7.73 -15.27
N ILE A 42 -8.82 7.13 -15.39
CA ILE A 42 -9.19 5.93 -14.60
C ILE A 42 -8.28 4.73 -14.84
N ASN A 43 -7.68 4.63 -16.03
CA ASN A 43 -6.72 3.58 -16.39
C ASN A 43 -5.26 3.98 -16.12
N ASN A 44 -5.00 5.18 -15.58
CA ASN A 44 -3.67 5.57 -15.14
C ASN A 44 -3.23 4.68 -13.98
N SER A 45 -2.05 4.09 -14.07
CA SER A 45 -1.53 3.17 -13.04
C SER A 45 -1.41 3.81 -11.65
N LYS A 46 -1.30 5.14 -11.57
CA LYS A 46 -1.21 5.90 -10.33
C LYS A 46 -2.57 6.27 -9.73
N TYR A 47 -3.69 6.02 -10.41
CA TYR A 47 -5.03 6.42 -9.95
C TYR A 47 -5.36 5.86 -8.55
N SER A 48 -4.97 4.62 -8.28
CA SER A 48 -5.23 3.94 -7.01
C SER A 48 -3.98 3.76 -6.15
N PHE A 49 -2.89 4.44 -6.45
CA PHE A 49 -1.67 4.35 -5.64
C PHE A 49 -1.93 4.77 -4.19
N ARG A 50 -1.31 4.04 -3.27
CA ARG A 50 -1.10 4.43 -1.90
C ARG A 50 0.38 4.37 -1.60
N LEU A 51 0.90 5.49 -1.15
CA LEU A 51 2.29 5.63 -0.77
C LEU A 51 2.35 6.30 0.60
N PHE A 52 3.33 5.89 1.37
CA PHE A 52 3.69 6.53 2.61
C PHE A 52 4.94 7.35 2.37
N TYR A 53 4.89 8.60 2.80
CA TYR A 53 6.02 9.51 2.78
C TYR A 53 6.44 9.76 4.22
N PHE A 54 7.70 9.54 4.51
CA PHE A 54 8.25 9.92 5.81
C PHE A 54 9.27 11.02 5.59
N ILE A 55 9.03 12.18 6.20
CA ILE A 55 9.86 13.39 6.04
C ILE A 55 10.62 13.63 7.33
N ASN A 56 11.94 13.57 7.25
CA ASN A 56 12.86 13.86 8.34
C ASN A 56 13.64 15.17 8.05
N GLN A 57 14.70 15.44 8.86
CA GLN A 57 15.45 16.68 8.79
C GLN A 57 16.22 16.84 7.46
N ASP A 58 16.77 15.74 6.95
CA ASP A 58 17.62 15.66 5.75
C ASP A 58 17.28 14.47 4.84
N GLU A 59 16.16 13.81 5.10
CA GLU A 59 15.69 12.64 4.37
C GLU A 59 14.21 12.75 3.97
N LEU A 60 13.91 12.27 2.78
CA LEU A 60 12.57 11.92 2.32
C LEU A 60 12.54 10.42 2.03
N VAL A 61 11.67 9.70 2.71
CA VAL A 61 11.41 8.27 2.44
C VAL A 61 10.11 8.16 1.68
N ILE A 62 10.14 7.53 0.52
CA ILE A 62 8.95 7.23 -0.31
C ILE A 62 8.92 5.73 -0.52
N TYR A 63 7.87 5.07 -0.08
CA TYR A 63 7.72 3.62 -0.24
C TYR A 63 8.99 2.86 0.18
N ASN A 64 9.53 3.17 1.37
CA ASN A 64 10.75 2.60 1.96
C ASN A 64 12.07 2.93 1.22
N GLN A 65 12.05 3.66 0.12
CA GLN A 65 13.26 4.18 -0.50
C GLN A 65 13.67 5.49 0.17
N LYS A 66 14.90 5.54 0.67
CA LYS A 66 15.47 6.71 1.34
C LYS A 66 16.20 7.59 0.35
N PHE A 67 15.87 8.86 0.36
CA PHE A 67 16.50 9.89 -0.45
C PHE A 67 17.07 10.98 0.46
N LYS A 68 18.33 11.36 0.27
CA LYS A 68 18.86 12.58 0.88
C LYS A 68 18.10 13.77 0.31
N ALA A 69 17.58 14.61 1.18
CA ALA A 69 16.71 15.71 0.82
C ALA A 69 17.23 17.04 1.38
N LYS A 70 17.13 18.09 0.56
CA LYS A 70 17.32 19.48 0.99
C LYS A 70 15.96 20.17 1.00
N PHE A 71 15.61 20.75 2.13
CA PHE A 71 14.32 21.40 2.34
C PHE A 71 14.48 22.91 2.23
N TYR A 72 13.65 23.53 1.41
CA TYR A 72 13.51 24.97 1.24
C TYR A 72 12.09 25.38 1.66
N ASN A 73 11.78 26.68 1.65
CA ASN A 73 10.48 27.17 2.11
C ASN A 73 9.28 26.62 1.31
N ASP A 74 9.48 26.30 0.03
CA ASP A 74 8.43 25.86 -0.90
C ASP A 74 8.86 24.65 -1.75
N LYS A 75 10.06 24.08 -1.46
CA LYS A 75 10.64 23.03 -2.29
C LYS A 75 11.38 21.98 -1.47
N ILE A 76 11.29 20.74 -1.95
CA ILE A 76 12.12 19.62 -1.50
C ILE A 76 12.95 19.18 -2.69
N SER A 77 14.28 19.27 -2.57
CA SER A 77 15.22 18.86 -3.61
C SER A 77 15.87 17.54 -3.22
N LEU A 78 15.73 16.54 -4.07
CA LEU A 78 16.49 15.31 -4.09
C LEU A 78 17.59 15.42 -5.16
N GLU A 79 18.44 14.41 -5.26
CA GLU A 79 19.56 14.44 -6.21
C GLU A 79 19.11 14.72 -7.66
N ASN A 80 18.08 14.00 -8.14
CA ASN A 80 17.57 14.08 -9.51
C ASN A 80 16.09 14.48 -9.60
N ARG A 81 15.47 14.89 -8.50
CA ARG A 81 14.05 15.21 -8.42
C ARG A 81 13.83 16.46 -7.60
N MET A 82 12.80 17.22 -7.93
CA MET A 82 12.40 18.40 -7.18
C MET A 82 10.89 18.41 -7.03
N PHE A 83 10.43 18.57 -5.80
CA PHE A 83 9.02 18.77 -5.47
C PHE A 83 8.81 20.21 -5.05
N LYS A 84 7.78 20.88 -5.59
CA LYS A 84 7.20 22.03 -4.92
C LYS A 84 6.24 21.50 -3.85
N TYR A 85 6.15 22.19 -2.71
CA TYR A 85 5.17 21.83 -1.71
C TYR A 85 4.54 23.06 -1.07
N TRP A 86 3.30 22.87 -0.61
CA TRP A 86 2.56 23.82 0.21
C TRP A 86 1.58 23.08 1.10
N PHE A 87 0.97 23.81 2.05
CA PHE A 87 -0.11 23.29 2.87
C PHE A 87 -1.41 23.90 2.42
N GLU A 88 -2.45 23.08 2.26
CA GLU A 88 -3.80 23.49 1.91
C GLU A 88 -4.77 22.70 2.82
N ASP A 89 -5.45 23.41 3.70
CA ASP A 89 -6.22 22.83 4.81
C ASP A 89 -5.38 21.81 5.61
N ASP A 90 -5.82 20.55 5.69
CA ASP A 90 -5.11 19.47 6.37
C ASP A 90 -4.11 18.75 5.46
N TYR A 91 -4.02 19.15 4.18
CA TYR A 91 -3.13 18.49 3.22
C TYR A 91 -1.73 19.08 3.19
N LEU A 92 -0.75 18.22 3.13
CA LEU A 92 0.53 18.50 2.49
C LEU A 92 0.36 18.22 1.00
N VAL A 93 0.47 19.27 0.18
CA VAL A 93 0.40 19.16 -1.27
C VAL A 93 1.82 19.13 -1.82
N MET A 94 2.14 18.13 -2.63
CA MET A 94 3.44 17.99 -3.27
C MET A 94 3.28 17.89 -4.78
N GLN A 95 3.97 18.76 -5.51
CA GLN A 95 3.94 18.78 -6.98
C GLN A 95 5.28 18.35 -7.56
N GLU A 96 5.24 17.37 -8.45
CA GLU A 96 6.35 16.94 -9.30
C GLU A 96 5.90 16.95 -10.77
N GLY A 97 6.48 17.83 -11.59
CA GLY A 97 6.04 18.00 -12.98
C GLY A 97 4.54 18.34 -13.07
N ASN A 98 3.79 17.52 -13.79
CA ASN A 98 2.36 17.68 -14.00
C ASN A 98 1.49 16.85 -13.04
N GLU A 99 2.02 16.39 -11.93
CA GLU A 99 1.29 15.62 -10.94
C GLU A 99 1.28 16.33 -9.59
N ILE A 100 0.14 16.35 -8.94
CA ILE A 100 -0.05 16.91 -7.61
C ILE A 100 -0.49 15.77 -6.68
N SER A 101 0.35 15.46 -5.70
CA SER A 101 0.06 14.50 -4.63
C SER A 101 -0.57 15.23 -3.45
N LEU A 102 -1.74 14.77 -3.02
CA LEU A 102 -2.44 15.23 -1.82
C LEU A 102 -2.17 14.23 -0.70
N LEU A 103 -1.52 14.69 0.38
CA LEU A 103 -1.10 13.85 1.49
C LEU A 103 -1.72 14.30 2.80
N LEU A 104 -2.12 13.36 3.63
CA LEU A 104 -2.70 13.60 4.97
C LEU A 104 -1.82 12.97 6.04
N LYS A 105 -1.82 13.54 7.24
CA LYS A 105 -1.35 12.86 8.44
C LYS A 105 -2.25 11.66 8.74
N GLU A 106 -1.73 10.66 9.48
CA GLU A 106 -2.50 9.46 9.84
C GLU A 106 -3.82 9.81 10.50
N GLU A 107 -3.82 10.72 11.48
CA GLU A 107 -5.01 11.15 12.20
C GLU A 107 -6.07 11.79 11.28
N ASP A 108 -5.67 12.65 10.34
CA ASP A 108 -6.58 13.29 9.39
C ASP A 108 -7.04 12.30 8.32
N PHE A 109 -6.18 11.37 7.92
CA PHE A 109 -6.54 10.28 7.01
C PHE A 109 -7.61 9.37 7.63
N ILE A 110 -7.44 8.94 8.87
CA ILE A 110 -8.42 8.10 9.60
C ILE A 110 -9.73 8.87 9.86
N LYS A 111 -9.65 10.16 10.18
CA LYS A 111 -10.83 11.02 10.34
C LYS A 111 -11.64 11.13 9.06
N LYS A 112 -10.96 11.27 7.92
CA LYS A 112 -11.58 11.32 6.59
C LYS A 112 -12.10 9.95 6.13
N TYR A 113 -11.47 8.87 6.58
CA TYR A 113 -11.70 7.49 6.16
C TYR A 113 -11.92 6.57 7.36
N PRO A 114 -13.14 6.58 7.95
CA PRO A 114 -13.46 5.83 9.18
C PRO A 114 -13.27 4.32 9.07
N GLU A 115 -13.22 3.76 7.86
CA GLU A 115 -12.94 2.34 7.61
C GLU A 115 -11.57 1.88 8.13
N PHE A 116 -10.61 2.83 8.30
CA PHE A 116 -9.28 2.56 8.85
C PHE A 116 -9.15 2.87 10.34
N GLN A 117 -10.25 3.20 11.02
CA GLN A 117 -10.19 3.46 12.47
C GLN A 117 -9.59 2.27 13.23
N PRO A 118 -8.90 2.55 14.36
CA PRO A 118 -8.35 1.52 15.22
C PRO A 118 -9.41 0.50 15.63
N LYS A 119 -9.11 -0.78 15.43
CA LYS A 119 -9.94 -1.89 15.89
C LYS A 119 -9.20 -2.63 17.00
N ILE A 120 -9.89 -2.94 18.08
CA ILE A 120 -9.35 -3.72 19.18
C ILE A 120 -9.95 -5.13 19.12
N GLU A 121 -9.09 -6.13 19.18
CA GLU A 121 -9.44 -7.52 19.34
C GLU A 121 -9.03 -8.01 20.74
N VAL A 122 -9.92 -8.70 21.44
CA VAL A 122 -9.61 -9.26 22.78
C VAL A 122 -9.25 -10.73 22.61
N ARG A 123 -8.04 -11.11 23.01
CA ARG A 123 -7.57 -12.49 23.02
C ARG A 123 -6.97 -12.84 24.38
N ASN A 124 -7.43 -13.89 25.02
CA ASN A 124 -6.95 -14.35 26.32
C ASN A 124 -6.89 -13.23 27.39
N ASN A 125 -7.87 -12.33 27.39
CA ASN A 125 -7.98 -11.11 28.21
C ASN A 125 -7.03 -9.96 27.82
N ASP A 126 -6.20 -10.10 26.81
CA ASP A 126 -5.35 -9.01 26.30
C ASP A 126 -6.09 -8.25 25.19
N SER A 127 -6.05 -6.92 25.26
CA SER A 127 -6.60 -6.04 24.24
C SER A 127 -5.51 -5.73 23.21
N LEU A 128 -5.70 -6.17 21.96
CA LEU A 128 -4.74 -6.04 20.89
C LEU A 128 -5.26 -5.06 19.84
N LEU A 129 -4.45 -4.08 19.46
CA LEU A 129 -4.71 -3.20 18.34
C LEU A 129 -4.47 -3.95 17.03
N VAL A 130 -5.51 -4.13 16.23
CA VAL A 130 -5.41 -4.84 14.95
C VAL A 130 -4.73 -3.95 13.92
N ALA A 131 -3.60 -4.39 13.40
CA ALA A 131 -2.91 -3.71 12.31
C ALA A 131 -3.75 -3.74 11.03
N ASN A 132 -3.70 -2.65 10.27
CA ASN A 132 -4.33 -2.52 8.96
C ASN A 132 -3.38 -1.78 8.01
N GLN A 133 -3.82 -1.42 6.82
CA GLN A 133 -2.97 -0.74 5.83
C GLN A 133 -2.53 0.68 6.25
N VAL A 134 -3.18 1.29 7.25
CA VAL A 134 -2.83 2.61 7.81
C VAL A 134 -2.16 2.45 9.17
N ILE A 135 -2.83 1.78 10.10
CA ILE A 135 -2.33 1.49 11.44
C ILE A 135 -1.41 0.28 11.37
N ARG A 136 -0.11 0.49 11.37
CA ARG A 136 0.87 -0.55 11.08
C ARG A 136 2.16 -0.34 11.87
N PRO A 137 2.93 -1.41 12.12
CA PRO A 137 4.27 -1.27 12.68
C PRO A 137 5.20 -0.53 11.70
N ILE A 138 6.19 0.17 12.24
CA ILE A 138 7.24 0.81 11.45
C ILE A 138 8.43 -0.16 11.38
N PHE A 139 8.88 -0.47 10.17
CA PHE A 139 10.11 -1.25 9.96
C PHE A 139 11.28 -0.29 9.71
N ASN A 140 12.07 -0.02 10.76
CA ASN A 140 13.15 0.96 10.74
C ASN A 140 14.48 0.32 10.25
N HIS A 141 14.55 0.02 8.96
CA HIS A 141 15.72 -0.56 8.30
C HIS A 141 15.95 0.13 6.95
N GLU A 142 17.14 0.00 6.35
CA GLU A 142 17.46 0.54 5.03
C GLU A 142 16.66 -0.13 3.89
N LYS A 143 16.34 -1.42 4.09
CA LYS A 143 15.54 -2.23 3.17
C LYS A 143 14.10 -2.30 3.66
N THR A 144 13.18 -2.62 2.75
CA THR A 144 11.82 -3.03 3.13
C THR A 144 11.88 -4.31 3.98
N PHE A 145 10.81 -4.62 4.69
CA PHE A 145 10.72 -5.89 5.41
C PHE A 145 10.92 -7.09 4.47
N ASP A 146 10.28 -7.07 3.30
CA ASP A 146 10.43 -8.14 2.30
C ASP A 146 11.87 -8.24 1.76
N ASP A 147 12.49 -7.12 1.38
CA ASP A 147 13.87 -7.11 0.92
C ASP A 147 14.87 -7.53 2.00
N PHE A 148 14.49 -7.39 3.27
CA PHE A 148 15.29 -7.85 4.40
C PHE A 148 15.18 -9.36 4.60
N ILE A 149 13.97 -9.93 4.56
CA ILE A 149 13.75 -11.34 4.86
C ILE A 149 14.11 -12.28 3.69
N ILE A 150 13.86 -11.86 2.44
CA ILE A 150 14.08 -12.71 1.25
C ILE A 150 15.51 -13.28 1.20
N PRO A 151 16.60 -12.50 1.40
CA PRO A 151 17.96 -13.03 1.38
C PRO A 151 18.29 -13.97 2.55
N LEU A 152 17.52 -13.94 3.64
CA LEU A 152 17.69 -14.83 4.80
C LEU A 152 17.06 -16.21 4.56
N MET A 153 16.24 -16.32 3.53
CA MET A 153 15.52 -17.53 3.17
C MET A 153 16.25 -18.21 2.01
N LYS A 154 16.50 -19.51 2.14
CA LYS A 154 17.05 -20.29 1.02
C LYS A 154 16.01 -20.38 -0.07
N GLN A 155 16.45 -20.21 -1.33
CA GLN A 155 15.56 -20.46 -2.45
C GLN A 155 15.15 -21.94 -2.46
N GLU A 156 13.85 -22.16 -2.48
CA GLU A 156 13.28 -23.50 -2.68
C GLU A 156 13.39 -23.85 -4.17
N ASN A 157 13.63 -25.14 -4.46
CA ASN A 157 13.56 -25.62 -5.83
C ASN A 157 12.12 -25.46 -6.33
N SER A 158 11.96 -25.01 -7.58
CA SER A 158 10.65 -24.75 -8.20
C SER A 158 9.69 -25.96 -8.18
N LYS A 159 10.22 -27.17 -8.03
CA LYS A 159 9.43 -28.41 -7.92
C LYS A 159 8.69 -28.57 -6.58
N ASP A 160 9.16 -27.89 -5.54
CA ASP A 160 8.59 -27.99 -4.18
C ASP A 160 7.60 -26.85 -3.86
N MET A 161 7.31 -26.01 -4.85
CA MET A 161 6.44 -24.83 -4.69
C MET A 161 4.98 -25.17 -4.98
N ASP A 162 4.34 -25.99 -4.15
CA ASP A 162 2.94 -26.36 -4.37
C ASP A 162 1.95 -25.29 -3.93
N ASP A 163 2.26 -24.51 -2.89
CA ASP A 163 1.37 -23.46 -2.38
C ASP A 163 1.78 -22.06 -2.78
N LEU A 164 0.80 -21.29 -3.26
CA LEU A 164 0.97 -19.92 -3.76
C LEU A 164 0.65 -18.85 -2.71
N TYR A 165 0.34 -19.28 -1.49
CA TYR A 165 -0.10 -18.41 -0.42
C TYR A 165 0.53 -18.81 0.90
N PHE A 166 0.90 -17.82 1.69
CA PHE A 166 1.37 -17.98 3.06
C PHE A 166 0.78 -16.88 3.91
N LYS A 167 0.31 -17.21 5.10
CA LYS A 167 -0.23 -16.25 6.06
C LYS A 167 0.26 -16.53 7.45
N ILE A 168 0.75 -15.49 8.10
CA ILE A 168 1.26 -15.55 9.47
C ILE A 168 0.68 -14.40 10.29
N GLU A 169 0.47 -14.66 11.55
CA GLU A 169 0.00 -13.71 12.54
C GLU A 169 0.97 -13.71 13.72
N TYR A 170 1.22 -12.53 14.27
CA TYR A 170 2.04 -12.37 15.48
C TYR A 170 1.61 -11.14 16.27
N ILE A 171 2.02 -11.08 17.54
CA ILE A 171 1.83 -9.90 18.36
C ILE A 171 3.16 -9.12 18.39
N LEU A 172 3.11 -7.85 17.98
CA LEU A 172 4.17 -6.90 18.22
C LEU A 172 3.83 -6.11 19.50
N THR A 173 4.54 -6.39 20.58
CA THR A 173 4.26 -5.74 21.86
C THR A 173 4.58 -4.25 21.83
N LYS A 174 4.03 -3.49 22.78
CA LYS A 174 4.38 -2.06 23.00
C LYS A 174 5.88 -1.84 23.23
N ASP A 175 6.59 -2.86 23.68
CA ASP A 175 8.04 -2.84 23.90
C ASP A 175 8.83 -3.34 22.69
N ASN A 176 8.18 -3.42 21.52
CA ASN A 176 8.75 -3.81 20.23
C ASN A 176 9.26 -5.26 20.19
N LYS A 177 8.63 -6.17 20.93
CA LYS A 177 8.94 -7.60 20.91
C LYS A 177 7.92 -8.37 20.11
N ILE A 178 8.36 -9.34 19.33
CA ILE A 178 7.50 -10.25 18.58
C ILE A 178 7.20 -11.47 19.44
N THR A 179 5.91 -11.73 19.67
CA THR A 179 5.42 -12.85 20.47
C THR A 179 4.23 -13.53 19.80
N ASN A 180 3.82 -14.67 20.29
CA ASN A 180 2.61 -15.40 19.88
C ASN A 180 2.51 -15.61 18.35
N ILE A 181 3.61 -16.01 17.73
CA ILE A 181 3.69 -16.25 16.29
C ILE A 181 2.83 -17.47 15.94
N LYS A 182 1.93 -17.30 14.96
CA LYS A 182 1.03 -18.37 14.48
C LYS A 182 0.96 -18.34 12.96
N ILE A 183 1.33 -19.44 12.32
CA ILE A 183 1.14 -19.61 10.88
C ILE A 183 -0.31 -20.01 10.65
N LEU A 184 -1.07 -19.21 9.93
CA LEU A 184 -2.48 -19.42 9.63
C LEU A 184 -2.64 -20.24 8.35
N ASP A 185 -1.88 -19.91 7.30
CA ASP A 185 -1.83 -20.66 6.06
C ASP A 185 -0.35 -21.03 5.77
N LYS A 186 -0.10 -22.31 5.69
CA LYS A 186 1.25 -22.88 5.50
C LYS A 186 1.59 -22.94 4.02
N ARG A 187 2.88 -22.77 3.73
CA ARG A 187 3.41 -22.98 2.38
C ARG A 187 4.14 -24.32 2.27
N THR A 188 5.35 -24.38 2.83
CA THR A 188 6.10 -25.61 3.01
C THR A 188 6.74 -25.60 4.39
N PRO A 189 7.02 -26.76 5.01
CA PRO A 189 7.66 -26.79 6.33
C PRO A 189 8.99 -26.03 6.37
N GLN A 190 9.75 -26.06 5.27
CA GLN A 190 11.01 -25.35 5.14
C GLN A 190 10.78 -23.83 5.08
N TYR A 191 9.90 -23.36 4.21
CA TYR A 191 9.56 -21.95 4.08
C TYR A 191 9.03 -21.39 5.38
N ASP A 192 8.07 -22.07 5.98
CA ASP A 192 7.41 -21.67 7.22
C ASP A 192 8.44 -21.46 8.35
N THR A 193 9.36 -22.42 8.52
CA THR A 193 10.42 -22.33 9.52
C THR A 193 11.38 -21.17 9.22
N GLN A 194 11.81 -21.02 7.98
CA GLN A 194 12.75 -19.95 7.59
C GLN A 194 12.13 -18.58 7.73
N PHE A 195 10.83 -18.42 7.39
CA PHE A 195 10.12 -17.17 7.55
C PHE A 195 10.06 -16.74 9.02
N VAL A 196 9.70 -17.67 9.93
CA VAL A 196 9.69 -17.39 11.37
C VAL A 196 11.07 -16.98 11.86
N GLN A 197 12.13 -17.69 11.44
CA GLN A 197 13.51 -17.34 11.81
C GLN A 197 13.91 -15.95 11.29
N ALA A 198 13.56 -15.62 10.05
CA ALA A 198 13.82 -14.31 9.45
C ALA A 198 13.01 -13.19 10.14
N LEU A 199 11.75 -13.46 10.49
CA LEU A 199 10.91 -12.55 11.26
C LEU A 199 11.53 -12.23 12.63
N MET A 200 12.02 -13.25 13.35
CA MET A 200 12.70 -13.05 14.64
C MET A 200 14.01 -12.26 14.49
N GLN A 201 14.76 -12.43 13.40
CA GLN A 201 15.93 -11.59 13.13
C GLN A 201 15.56 -10.14 12.81
N ALA A 202 14.36 -9.92 12.23
CA ALA A 202 13.82 -8.60 11.92
C ALA A 202 13.26 -7.86 13.15
N GLU A 203 12.98 -8.55 14.25
CA GLU A 203 12.36 -7.99 15.47
C GLU A 203 12.98 -6.65 15.89
N LYS A 204 14.31 -6.58 15.94
CA LYS A 204 15.06 -5.39 16.41
C LYS A 204 14.83 -4.14 15.57
N TYR A 205 14.27 -4.27 14.37
CA TYR A 205 13.97 -3.17 13.47
C TYR A 205 12.51 -2.74 13.52
N PHE A 206 11.63 -3.57 14.09
CA PHE A 206 10.24 -3.19 14.27
C PHE A 206 10.07 -2.19 15.41
N LYS A 207 9.18 -1.23 15.18
CA LYS A 207 8.69 -0.29 16.19
C LYS A 207 7.18 -0.27 16.17
N ASN A 208 6.62 -0.33 17.36
CA ASN A 208 5.21 -0.15 17.62
C ASN A 208 4.99 1.29 18.12
N PRO A 209 4.44 2.20 17.30
CA PRO A 209 4.29 3.61 17.69
C PRO A 209 3.05 3.88 18.56
N TYR A 210 2.18 2.87 18.79
CA TYR A 210 0.85 3.09 19.38
C TYR A 210 0.80 2.86 20.90
N GLY A 211 1.86 2.35 21.53
CA GLY A 211 1.94 2.17 22.99
C GLY A 211 1.03 1.07 23.56
N VAL A 212 0.37 0.29 22.71
CA VAL A 212 -0.43 -0.90 23.03
C VAL A 212 0.01 -2.05 22.16
N ASP A 213 -0.19 -3.29 22.61
CA ASP A 213 0.20 -4.46 21.85
C ASP A 213 -0.60 -4.55 20.54
N MET A 214 0.08 -4.86 19.43
CA MET A 214 -0.51 -4.94 18.10
C MET A 214 -0.61 -6.38 17.63
N LEU A 215 -1.77 -6.72 17.05
CA LEU A 215 -1.96 -7.94 16.28
C LEU A 215 -1.63 -7.65 14.82
N VAL A 216 -0.56 -8.26 14.33
CA VAL A 216 -0.06 -8.04 12.96
C VAL A 216 -0.28 -9.30 12.15
N THR A 217 -0.82 -9.15 10.96
CA THR A 217 -0.99 -10.22 9.97
C THR A 217 -0.16 -9.90 8.73
N GLU A 218 0.66 -10.84 8.29
CA GLU A 218 1.43 -10.77 7.06
C GLU A 218 0.95 -11.83 6.08
N GLU A 219 0.74 -11.42 4.84
CA GLU A 219 0.33 -12.28 3.74
C GLU A 219 1.35 -12.22 2.62
N LYS A 220 1.71 -13.38 2.06
CA LYS A 220 2.61 -13.49 0.91
C LYS A 220 1.97 -14.30 -0.19
N HIS A 221 1.94 -13.72 -1.37
CA HIS A 221 1.41 -14.34 -2.58
C HIS A 221 2.57 -14.68 -3.53
N PHE A 222 2.59 -15.91 -4.00
CA PHE A 222 3.63 -16.40 -4.91
C PHE A 222 3.01 -16.68 -6.28
N LEU A 223 3.78 -16.47 -7.33
CA LEU A 223 3.32 -16.69 -8.69
C LEU A 223 3.93 -18.00 -9.23
N LYS A 224 3.08 -18.93 -9.63
CA LYS A 224 3.50 -20.06 -10.47
C LYS A 224 3.48 -19.65 -11.95
N PHE A 225 4.33 -20.30 -12.74
CA PHE A 225 4.20 -20.23 -14.19
C PHE A 225 3.01 -21.12 -14.63
N SER A 226 2.33 -20.74 -15.71
CA SER A 226 1.15 -21.47 -16.17
C SER A 226 1.43 -22.94 -16.55
N HIS A 227 2.66 -23.26 -16.94
CA HIS A 227 3.07 -24.64 -17.27
C HIS A 227 3.26 -25.53 -16.02
N ASP A 228 3.43 -24.95 -14.84
CA ASP A 228 3.58 -25.68 -13.57
C ASP A 228 2.21 -25.98 -12.90
N LEU A 229 1.12 -25.47 -13.48
CA LEU A 229 -0.22 -25.72 -13.00
C LEU A 229 -0.73 -27.06 -13.54
N ASN A 230 -1.34 -27.85 -12.67
CA ASN A 230 -1.91 -29.16 -13.04
C ASN A 230 -3.43 -29.08 -13.29
N ASP A 231 -4.14 -28.27 -12.52
CA ASP A 231 -5.58 -28.13 -12.63
C ASP A 231 -6.00 -27.27 -13.82
N LYS A 232 -7.06 -27.71 -14.51
CA LYS A 232 -7.57 -27.02 -15.70
C LYS A 232 -8.12 -25.64 -15.34
N SER A 233 -8.83 -25.50 -14.22
CA SER A 233 -9.44 -24.22 -13.82
C SER A 233 -8.34 -23.19 -13.47
N GLU A 234 -7.23 -23.66 -12.87
CA GLU A 234 -6.07 -22.81 -12.60
C GLU A 234 -5.42 -22.33 -13.89
N LYS A 235 -5.24 -23.22 -14.90
CA LYS A 235 -4.75 -22.84 -16.23
C LYS A 235 -5.70 -21.84 -16.91
N ASP A 236 -7.00 -22.11 -16.83
CA ASP A 236 -8.01 -21.20 -17.42
C ASP A 236 -7.96 -19.83 -16.76
N LEU A 237 -7.74 -19.74 -15.43
CA LEU A 237 -7.53 -18.47 -14.72
C LEU A 237 -6.36 -17.67 -15.32
N TYR A 238 -5.20 -18.32 -15.51
CA TYR A 238 -4.03 -17.64 -16.05
C TYR A 238 -4.24 -17.18 -17.50
N HIS A 239 -4.92 -17.99 -18.33
CA HIS A 239 -5.24 -17.60 -19.71
C HIS A 239 -6.24 -16.44 -19.75
N ILE A 240 -7.26 -16.45 -18.89
CA ILE A 240 -8.23 -15.36 -18.79
C ILE A 240 -7.53 -14.07 -18.36
N ILE A 241 -6.69 -14.13 -17.33
CA ILE A 241 -5.95 -12.97 -16.84
C ILE A 241 -4.97 -12.46 -17.92
N GLY A 242 -4.17 -13.34 -18.52
CA GLY A 242 -3.19 -12.97 -19.55
C GLY A 242 -3.84 -12.27 -20.75
N ASN A 243 -4.83 -12.90 -21.36
CA ASN A 243 -5.53 -12.33 -22.52
C ASN A 243 -6.30 -11.06 -22.14
N GLY A 244 -6.95 -11.06 -20.96
CA GLY A 244 -7.70 -9.91 -20.49
C GLY A 244 -6.81 -8.68 -20.26
N PHE A 245 -5.62 -8.87 -19.72
CA PHE A 245 -4.65 -7.79 -19.50
C PHE A 245 -4.04 -7.29 -20.81
N GLU A 246 -3.81 -8.18 -21.77
CA GLU A 246 -3.37 -7.78 -23.12
C GLU A 246 -4.41 -6.87 -23.78
N TYR A 247 -5.69 -7.25 -23.79
CA TYR A 247 -6.76 -6.40 -24.31
C TYR A 247 -6.87 -5.07 -23.56
N TYR A 248 -6.81 -5.11 -22.23
CA TYR A 248 -6.85 -3.92 -21.38
C TYR A 248 -5.69 -2.96 -21.69
N ASN A 249 -4.46 -3.46 -21.76
CA ASN A 249 -3.28 -2.64 -22.03
C ASN A 249 -3.27 -2.01 -23.44
N ASN A 250 -4.00 -2.64 -24.37
CA ASN A 250 -4.21 -2.12 -25.73
C ASN A 250 -5.50 -1.25 -25.83
N ASN A 251 -6.11 -0.85 -24.69
CA ASN A 251 -7.37 -0.08 -24.62
C ASN A 251 -8.55 -0.73 -25.38
N GLN A 252 -8.53 -2.07 -25.56
CA GLN A 252 -9.63 -2.84 -26.15
C GLN A 252 -10.60 -3.28 -25.04
N PHE A 253 -11.26 -2.29 -24.41
CA PHE A 253 -12.01 -2.52 -23.18
C PHE A 253 -13.18 -3.49 -23.33
N GLU A 254 -13.89 -3.49 -24.46
CA GLU A 254 -14.98 -4.45 -24.71
C GLU A 254 -14.45 -5.89 -24.75
N LYS A 255 -13.30 -6.13 -25.39
CA LYS A 255 -12.68 -7.46 -25.42
C LYS A 255 -12.13 -7.85 -24.07
N ALA A 256 -11.56 -6.89 -23.31
CA ALA A 256 -11.14 -7.12 -21.95
C ALA A 256 -12.32 -7.55 -21.06
N ILE A 257 -13.48 -6.90 -21.19
CA ILE A 257 -14.72 -7.27 -20.49
C ILE A 257 -15.16 -8.67 -20.90
N GLU A 258 -15.27 -8.96 -22.19
CA GLU A 258 -15.70 -10.29 -22.68
C GLU A 258 -14.80 -11.40 -22.11
N ASN A 259 -13.51 -11.14 -22.01
CA ASN A 259 -12.56 -12.12 -21.53
C ASN A 259 -12.55 -12.21 -19.99
N LEU A 260 -12.37 -11.08 -19.28
CA LEU A 260 -12.24 -11.07 -17.82
C LEU A 260 -13.54 -11.44 -17.09
N SER A 261 -14.71 -11.21 -17.68
CA SER A 261 -16.00 -11.64 -17.10
C SER A 261 -16.11 -13.17 -16.95
N LYS A 262 -15.27 -13.96 -17.64
CA LYS A 262 -15.17 -15.39 -17.48
C LYS A 262 -14.64 -15.82 -16.09
N LEU A 263 -13.99 -14.91 -15.35
CA LEU A 263 -13.57 -15.15 -13.96
C LEU A 263 -14.73 -15.58 -13.07
N ASP A 264 -15.93 -15.07 -13.30
CA ASP A 264 -17.14 -15.40 -12.54
C ASP A 264 -17.57 -16.87 -12.70
N LYS A 265 -17.10 -17.55 -13.73
CA LYS A 265 -17.43 -18.96 -14.00
C LYS A 265 -16.43 -19.94 -13.40
N LEU A 266 -15.29 -19.44 -12.92
CA LEU A 266 -14.26 -20.29 -12.31
C LEU A 266 -14.65 -20.63 -10.89
N GLN A 267 -14.60 -21.92 -10.54
CA GLN A 267 -14.92 -22.42 -9.21
C GLN A 267 -13.66 -22.66 -8.36
N ILE A 268 -12.73 -21.71 -8.40
CA ILE A 268 -11.51 -21.77 -7.58
C ILE A 268 -11.83 -21.07 -6.25
N LYS A 269 -11.86 -21.81 -5.16
CA LYS A 269 -12.11 -21.30 -3.79
C LYS A 269 -10.82 -21.12 -2.98
N ASP A 270 -9.69 -21.36 -3.60
CA ASP A 270 -8.40 -21.37 -2.94
C ASP A 270 -7.83 -19.96 -2.77
N ASN A 271 -7.45 -19.59 -1.55
CA ASN A 271 -6.84 -18.30 -1.23
C ASN A 271 -5.54 -18.08 -1.99
N ARG A 272 -4.87 -19.13 -2.47
CA ARG A 272 -3.65 -19.06 -3.27
C ARG A 272 -3.77 -18.16 -4.51
N PHE A 273 -4.97 -18.07 -5.08
CA PHE A 273 -5.23 -17.28 -6.30
C PHE A 273 -5.92 -15.93 -6.05
N ILE A 274 -6.13 -15.55 -4.79
CA ILE A 274 -6.90 -14.34 -4.44
C ILE A 274 -6.30 -13.08 -5.08
N SER A 275 -4.97 -12.96 -5.15
CA SER A 275 -4.30 -11.82 -5.78
C SER A 275 -4.60 -11.75 -7.28
N ARG A 276 -4.64 -12.92 -7.97
CA ARG A 276 -4.95 -12.99 -9.39
C ARG A 276 -6.40 -12.59 -9.69
N PHE A 277 -7.33 -13.06 -8.88
CA PHE A 277 -8.73 -12.64 -8.99
C PHE A 277 -8.89 -11.15 -8.72
N ARG A 278 -8.22 -10.61 -7.67
CA ARG A 278 -8.23 -9.18 -7.36
C ARG A 278 -7.78 -8.35 -8.56
N ASP A 279 -6.61 -8.67 -9.11
CA ASP A 279 -6.05 -7.97 -10.28
C ASP A 279 -7.00 -8.03 -11.49
N GLY A 280 -7.56 -9.20 -11.75
CA GLY A 280 -8.53 -9.41 -12.83
C GLY A 280 -9.79 -8.58 -12.64
N TYR A 281 -10.38 -8.57 -11.44
CA TYR A 281 -11.58 -7.78 -11.16
C TYR A 281 -11.32 -6.28 -11.14
N ILE A 282 -10.13 -5.82 -10.75
CA ILE A 282 -9.75 -4.40 -10.88
C ILE A 282 -9.74 -4.00 -12.36
N LYS A 283 -9.04 -4.75 -13.23
CA LYS A 283 -8.99 -4.44 -14.67
C LYS A 283 -10.36 -4.57 -15.34
N LEU A 284 -11.18 -5.53 -14.92
CA LEU A 284 -12.56 -5.67 -15.36
C LEU A 284 -13.40 -4.44 -14.98
N GLY A 285 -13.31 -4.01 -13.72
CA GLY A 285 -14.00 -2.82 -13.23
C GLY A 285 -13.60 -1.56 -13.99
N ILE A 286 -12.29 -1.33 -14.19
CA ILE A 286 -11.79 -0.19 -14.97
C ILE A 286 -12.29 -0.27 -16.43
N SER A 287 -12.29 -1.45 -17.04
CA SER A 287 -12.80 -1.64 -18.40
C SER A 287 -14.30 -1.30 -18.51
N TYR A 288 -15.08 -1.68 -17.49
CA TYR A 288 -16.50 -1.29 -17.43
C TYR A 288 -16.67 0.23 -17.28
N LEU A 289 -15.85 0.91 -16.47
CA LEU A 289 -15.88 2.39 -16.36
C LEU A 289 -15.56 3.04 -17.72
N ALA A 290 -14.56 2.53 -18.43
CA ALA A 290 -14.14 3.06 -19.74
C ALA A 290 -15.25 3.01 -20.79
N VAL A 291 -16.19 2.05 -20.69
CA VAL A 291 -17.34 1.93 -21.58
C VAL A 291 -18.66 2.42 -20.96
N GLY A 292 -18.59 3.16 -19.84
CA GLY A 292 -19.76 3.80 -19.20
C GLY A 292 -20.69 2.87 -18.41
N LYS A 293 -20.24 1.65 -18.06
CA LYS A 293 -21.02 0.63 -17.34
C LYS A 293 -20.73 0.66 -15.85
N ASN A 294 -21.13 1.73 -15.15
CA ASN A 294 -20.74 1.99 -13.77
C ASN A 294 -21.21 0.93 -12.75
N GLU A 295 -22.41 0.36 -12.91
CA GLU A 295 -22.92 -0.65 -11.98
C GLU A 295 -22.10 -1.95 -12.03
N GLN A 296 -21.76 -2.39 -13.26
CA GLN A 296 -20.92 -3.57 -13.46
C GLN A 296 -19.49 -3.33 -12.97
N ALA A 297 -18.97 -2.10 -13.15
CA ALA A 297 -17.69 -1.69 -12.60
C ALA A 297 -17.67 -1.82 -11.06
N CYS A 298 -18.68 -1.27 -10.39
CA CYS A 298 -18.81 -1.34 -8.94
C CYS A 298 -18.95 -2.78 -8.42
N THR A 299 -19.67 -3.62 -9.15
CA THR A 299 -19.76 -5.06 -8.82
C THR A 299 -18.39 -5.73 -8.91
N SER A 300 -17.61 -5.41 -9.95
CA SER A 300 -16.26 -5.95 -10.12
C SER A 300 -15.31 -5.46 -9.03
N PHE A 301 -15.33 -4.17 -8.69
CA PHE A 301 -14.48 -3.63 -7.62
C PHE A 301 -14.79 -4.24 -6.26
N ARG A 302 -16.07 -4.47 -5.92
CA ARG A 302 -16.45 -5.15 -4.68
C ARG A 302 -15.98 -6.61 -4.61
N LYS A 303 -15.85 -7.28 -5.75
CA LYS A 303 -15.24 -8.62 -5.82
C LYS A 303 -13.71 -8.57 -5.62
N ALA A 304 -13.07 -7.48 -6.02
CA ALA A 304 -11.64 -7.27 -5.84
C ALA A 304 -11.27 -6.93 -4.39
N GLY A 305 -12.18 -6.29 -3.64
CA GLY A 305 -11.97 -5.89 -2.25
C GLY A 305 -13.02 -4.88 -1.78
N ASP A 306 -12.76 -4.28 -0.65
CA ASP A 306 -13.61 -3.26 -0.02
C ASP A 306 -12.90 -1.91 0.14
N LEU A 307 -13.49 -1.01 0.91
CA LEU A 307 -12.90 0.32 1.16
C LEU A 307 -11.60 0.28 1.99
N THR A 308 -11.28 -0.85 2.63
CA THR A 308 -10.01 -1.06 3.34
C THR A 308 -8.90 -1.56 2.41
N THR A 309 -9.25 -1.98 1.19
CA THR A 309 -8.31 -2.41 0.15
C THR A 309 -7.87 -1.21 -0.67
N PHE A 310 -6.63 -0.77 -0.51
CA PHE A 310 -6.14 0.45 -1.16
C PHE A 310 -6.29 0.43 -2.67
N GLU A 311 -6.05 -0.70 -3.33
CA GLU A 311 -6.06 -0.85 -4.78
C GLU A 311 -7.43 -0.54 -5.41
N VAL A 312 -8.53 -0.80 -4.71
CA VAL A 312 -9.88 -0.57 -5.23
C VAL A 312 -10.59 0.63 -4.60
N ARG A 313 -10.09 1.10 -3.48
CA ARG A 313 -10.74 2.09 -2.63
C ARG A 313 -11.13 3.37 -3.39
N ASN A 314 -10.22 3.94 -4.18
CA ASN A 314 -10.49 5.17 -4.92
C ASN A 314 -11.62 4.97 -5.94
N TYR A 315 -11.64 3.83 -6.63
CA TYR A 315 -12.72 3.49 -7.57
C TYR A 315 -14.06 3.36 -6.86
N LEU A 316 -14.09 2.66 -5.70
CA LEU A 316 -15.32 2.52 -4.91
C LEU A 316 -15.84 3.88 -4.40
N LYS A 317 -14.96 4.77 -3.95
CA LYS A 317 -15.33 6.12 -3.47
C LYS A 317 -15.78 7.04 -4.58
N ASP A 318 -15.10 7.03 -5.71
CA ASP A 318 -15.34 7.99 -6.79
C ASP A 318 -16.53 7.59 -7.69
N PHE A 319 -16.79 6.28 -7.86
CA PHE A 319 -17.78 5.78 -8.83
C PHE A 319 -18.91 4.94 -8.22
N CYS A 320 -18.77 4.45 -6.99
CA CYS A 320 -19.74 3.51 -6.41
C CYS A 320 -20.44 4.14 -5.20
N LYS A 321 -21.62 4.65 -5.45
CA LYS A 321 -22.51 5.19 -4.41
C LYS A 321 -23.46 4.13 -3.87
#